data_13fe9246dddac38a05ddb5a58b6f9f1b
#
_entry.id   13fe9246dddac38a05ddb5a58b6f9f1b
#
_cell.length_a   1.000
_cell.length_b   1.000
_cell.length_c   1.000
_cell.angle_alpha   90.00
_cell.angle_beta   90.00
_cell.angle_gamma   90.00
#
_symmetry.space_group_name_H-M   'P 1'
#
loop_
_entity.id
_entity.type
_entity.pdbx_description
1 polymer ?
#
loop_
_entity_poly.entity_id
_entity_poly.type
_entity_poly.pdbx_seq_one_letter_code
_entity_poly.pdbx_strand_id
1 'polypeptide(L)'
;MLETIFQYSLLSFLLSIVLLLIVLVKTQVKIWQIWLLAIGLTYPGAVIANHLGAQIILSILVLLGIFLIPSIRLLIFTKPLFNSMRKSLPPIGLTERIALEAGSVWWDAELFQGNPNWKQLSDLEATELSDEEQSFVDNEVETLCSMINSYDIVANQDLPKEVWKYIFDKGFLGLIIPKEFNGLGFSHFAHAIIVGRLSSASQFLGISVMVPNSLGPGELLLKYGTDDQKQYYLPRLAKGKEIPCFGLTSTVAGSDAGSLIDNGIVCYGEHEGNEVLGLRLNWEKRYITLAPIATVIGLAFKAYDPDNLLPVDHPLHEKNDLGITCALIPRNTKGLSIGTRHRPIGEPFQNGPIYGKDVFIPMDWIIGGDKMIGHGWRMLMESLSVGRGISLPVTGASATQAMLLTTSTYSQTREQFGIPIANMEGIQEKLSNLATNAFRATANINLSTWALDAGHRPSIISAIVKYRNTQL
;
A
#
# COMPACT_ATOMS: atom_id res chain seq x y z
N MET A 1 -62.83 -27.70 -23.93
CA MET A 1 -62.88 -27.25 -22.52
C MET A 1 -61.57 -27.61 -21.75
N LEU A 2 -61.01 -28.80 -21.82
CA LEU A 2 -59.71 -29.12 -21.20
C LEU A 2 -58.51 -28.39 -21.85
N GLU A 3 -58.49 -28.28 -23.18
CA GLU A 3 -57.43 -27.52 -23.90
C GLU A 3 -57.48 -26.01 -23.57
N THR A 4 -58.67 -25.46 -23.42
CA THR A 4 -58.84 -24.03 -23.07
C THR A 4 -58.33 -23.78 -21.64
N ILE A 5 -58.63 -24.69 -20.68
CA ILE A 5 -58.13 -24.61 -19.29
C ILE A 5 -56.61 -24.76 -19.27
N PHE A 6 -56.01 -25.60 -20.12
CA PHE A 6 -54.59 -25.80 -20.22
C PHE A 6 -53.88 -24.54 -20.80
N GLN A 7 -54.46 -23.91 -21.82
CA GLN A 7 -53.93 -22.63 -22.39
C GLN A 7 -54.00 -21.49 -21.39
N TYR A 8 -55.08 -21.38 -20.61
CA TYR A 8 -55.19 -20.35 -19.57
C TYR A 8 -54.25 -20.59 -18.40
N SER A 9 -53.95 -21.83 -18.01
CA SER A 9 -53.00 -22.13 -16.96
C SER A 9 -51.55 -21.87 -17.42
N LEU A 10 -51.19 -22.15 -18.68
CA LEU A 10 -49.91 -21.86 -19.23
C LEU A 10 -49.65 -20.34 -19.41
N LEU A 11 -50.69 -19.62 -19.87
CA LEU A 11 -50.65 -18.18 -20.02
C LEU A 11 -50.46 -17.45 -18.66
N SER A 12 -51.23 -17.92 -17.64
CA SER A 12 -51.13 -17.37 -16.29
C SER A 12 -49.74 -17.69 -15.65
N PHE A 13 -49.15 -18.83 -15.94
CA PHE A 13 -47.83 -19.23 -15.51
C PHE A 13 -46.76 -18.38 -16.17
N LEU A 14 -46.82 -18.14 -17.49
CA LEU A 14 -45.92 -17.27 -18.20
C LEU A 14 -46.01 -15.79 -17.76
N LEU A 15 -47.21 -15.30 -17.54
CA LEU A 15 -47.48 -13.97 -16.98
C LEU A 15 -46.89 -13.83 -15.56
N SER A 16 -46.98 -14.87 -14.74
CA SER A 16 -46.41 -14.90 -13.39
C SER A 16 -44.87 -14.86 -13.43
N ILE A 17 -44.23 -15.57 -14.37
CA ILE A 17 -42.77 -15.51 -14.56
C ILE A 17 -42.33 -14.12 -15.05
N VAL A 18 -43.05 -13.52 -15.99
CA VAL A 18 -42.75 -12.17 -16.49
C VAL A 18 -42.90 -11.13 -15.37
N LEU A 19 -43.98 -11.24 -14.57
CA LEU A 19 -44.21 -10.37 -13.40
C LEU A 19 -43.08 -10.54 -12.36
N LEU A 20 -42.67 -11.78 -12.11
CA LEU A 20 -41.57 -12.12 -11.22
C LEU A 20 -40.26 -11.51 -11.71
N LEU A 21 -39.96 -11.59 -13.01
CA LEU A 21 -38.78 -10.99 -13.61
C LEU A 21 -38.80 -9.44 -13.56
N ILE A 22 -39.95 -8.83 -13.75
CA ILE A 22 -40.14 -7.38 -13.62
C ILE A 22 -39.92 -6.92 -12.17
N VAL A 23 -40.43 -7.66 -11.20
CA VAL A 23 -40.21 -7.38 -9.78
C VAL A 23 -38.74 -7.56 -9.40
N LEU A 24 -38.08 -8.60 -9.92
CA LEU A 24 -36.64 -8.85 -9.73
C LEU A 24 -35.75 -7.71 -10.24
N VAL A 25 -36.11 -7.11 -11.36
CA VAL A 25 -35.32 -6.04 -12.00
C VAL A 25 -35.53 -4.68 -11.32
N LYS A 26 -36.70 -4.44 -10.72
CA LYS A 26 -37.07 -3.12 -10.17
C LYS A 26 -36.96 -2.98 -8.65
N THR A 27 -36.82 -4.07 -7.89
CA THR A 27 -36.84 -4.00 -6.43
C THR A 27 -35.64 -4.72 -5.81
N GLN A 28 -35.09 -4.17 -4.73
CA GLN A 28 -34.08 -4.84 -3.89
C GLN A 28 -34.71 -5.96 -3.02
N VAL A 29 -35.48 -6.84 -3.65
CA VAL A 29 -36.17 -7.93 -2.96
C VAL A 29 -35.15 -9.02 -2.60
N LYS A 30 -35.16 -9.48 -1.38
CA LYS A 30 -34.29 -10.58 -0.94
C LYS A 30 -34.68 -11.89 -1.64
N ILE A 31 -33.72 -12.71 -2.02
CA ILE A 31 -33.95 -13.99 -2.75
C ILE A 31 -34.98 -14.90 -2.07
N TRP A 32 -35.04 -14.95 -0.74
CA TRP A 32 -36.02 -15.76 -0.01
C TRP A 32 -37.47 -15.29 -0.21
N GLN A 33 -37.68 -13.98 -0.41
CA GLN A 33 -39.03 -13.42 -0.67
C GLN A 33 -39.53 -13.85 -2.04
N ILE A 34 -38.62 -13.86 -3.03
CA ILE A 34 -38.91 -14.33 -4.39
C ILE A 34 -39.24 -15.82 -4.36
N TRP A 35 -38.49 -16.59 -3.60
CA TRP A 35 -38.72 -18.02 -3.44
C TRP A 35 -40.09 -18.33 -2.77
N LEU A 36 -40.48 -17.60 -1.71
CA LEU A 36 -41.78 -17.70 -1.10
C LEU A 36 -42.91 -17.34 -2.07
N LEU A 37 -42.72 -16.30 -2.89
CA LEU A 37 -43.70 -15.92 -3.92
C LEU A 37 -43.85 -17.03 -4.98
N ALA A 38 -42.73 -17.61 -5.44
CA ALA A 38 -42.77 -18.72 -6.40
C ALA A 38 -43.48 -19.95 -5.87
N ILE A 39 -43.27 -20.30 -4.60
CA ILE A 39 -44.02 -21.38 -3.93
C ILE A 39 -45.49 -21.03 -3.85
N GLY A 40 -45.86 -19.82 -3.41
CA GLY A 40 -47.25 -19.37 -3.31
C GLY A 40 -48.00 -19.41 -4.65
N LEU A 41 -47.32 -19.10 -5.76
CA LEU A 41 -47.92 -19.16 -7.10
C LEU A 41 -48.08 -20.59 -7.65
N THR A 42 -47.18 -21.51 -7.29
CA THR A 42 -47.21 -22.90 -7.78
C THR A 42 -48.07 -23.82 -6.92
N TYR A 43 -48.25 -23.51 -5.63
CA TYR A 43 -48.96 -24.33 -4.68
C TYR A 43 -50.43 -24.63 -5.10
N PRO A 44 -51.26 -23.68 -5.53
CA PRO A 44 -52.63 -23.95 -5.95
C PRO A 44 -52.71 -24.95 -7.11
N GLY A 45 -51.83 -24.81 -8.09
CA GLY A 45 -51.77 -25.72 -9.24
C GLY A 45 -51.33 -27.14 -8.84
N ALA A 46 -50.42 -27.26 -7.90
CA ALA A 46 -49.87 -28.54 -7.47
C ALA A 46 -50.83 -29.31 -6.54
N VAL A 47 -51.46 -28.62 -5.58
CA VAL A 47 -52.24 -29.25 -4.51
C VAL A 47 -53.73 -29.20 -4.82
N ILE A 48 -54.29 -28.07 -5.25
CA ILE A 48 -55.73 -27.89 -5.49
C ILE A 48 -56.14 -28.49 -6.84
N ALA A 49 -55.36 -28.19 -7.90
CA ALA A 49 -55.67 -28.69 -9.24
C ALA A 49 -55.04 -30.08 -9.54
N ASN A 50 -54.25 -30.63 -8.60
CA ASN A 50 -53.54 -31.90 -8.73
C ASN A 50 -52.78 -32.05 -10.05
N HIS A 51 -52.16 -30.98 -10.52
CA HIS A 51 -51.48 -30.93 -11.81
C HIS A 51 -50.05 -31.42 -11.67
N LEU A 52 -49.70 -32.52 -12.34
CA LEU A 52 -48.40 -33.17 -12.21
C LEU A 52 -47.20 -32.21 -12.46
N GLY A 53 -47.30 -31.34 -13.48
CA GLY A 53 -46.24 -30.37 -13.79
C GLY A 53 -46.04 -29.36 -12.67
N ALA A 54 -47.10 -28.90 -12.04
CA ALA A 54 -47.02 -27.98 -10.89
C ALA A 54 -46.46 -28.69 -9.65
N GLN A 55 -46.73 -29.97 -9.43
CA GLN A 55 -46.15 -30.77 -8.35
C GLN A 55 -44.63 -30.92 -8.51
N ILE A 56 -44.18 -31.20 -9.73
CA ILE A 56 -42.74 -31.29 -10.03
C ILE A 56 -42.04 -29.95 -9.76
N ILE A 57 -42.61 -28.84 -10.25
CA ILE A 57 -42.06 -27.51 -10.02
C ILE A 57 -42.01 -27.16 -8.54
N LEU A 58 -43.11 -27.42 -7.79
CA LEU A 58 -43.13 -27.17 -6.37
C LEU A 58 -42.08 -27.99 -5.62
N SER A 59 -41.91 -29.26 -5.99
CA SER A 59 -40.88 -30.13 -5.40
C SER A 59 -39.48 -29.60 -5.66
N ILE A 60 -39.20 -29.12 -6.88
CA ILE A 60 -37.91 -28.48 -7.22
C ILE A 60 -37.73 -27.19 -6.40
N LEU A 61 -38.73 -26.34 -6.29
CA LEU A 61 -38.67 -25.12 -5.48
C LEU A 61 -38.41 -25.40 -4.00
N VAL A 62 -39.06 -26.42 -3.43
CA VAL A 62 -38.81 -26.84 -2.06
C VAL A 62 -37.36 -27.33 -1.87
N LEU A 63 -36.88 -28.16 -2.79
CA LEU A 63 -35.47 -28.63 -2.78
C LEU A 63 -34.49 -27.46 -2.89
N LEU A 64 -34.73 -26.53 -3.82
CA LEU A 64 -33.89 -25.33 -3.99
C LEU A 64 -33.95 -24.43 -2.74
N GLY A 65 -35.07 -24.42 -2.01
CA GLY A 65 -35.20 -23.67 -0.76
C GLY A 65 -34.23 -24.12 0.34
N ILE A 66 -33.78 -25.37 0.29
CA ILE A 66 -32.76 -25.88 1.21
C ILE A 66 -31.46 -25.08 1.04
N PHE A 67 -31.13 -24.65 -0.19
CA PHE A 67 -29.96 -23.84 -0.45
C PHE A 67 -30.07 -22.37 0.01
N LEU A 68 -31.26 -21.89 0.32
CA LEU A 68 -31.46 -20.58 0.93
C LEU A 68 -31.09 -20.56 2.41
N ILE A 69 -31.01 -21.72 3.06
CA ILE A 69 -30.57 -21.85 4.44
C ILE A 69 -29.04 -21.85 4.46
N PRO A 70 -28.38 -20.76 4.95
CA PRO A 70 -26.92 -20.60 4.84
C PRO A 70 -26.13 -21.77 5.45
N SER A 71 -26.58 -22.30 6.60
CA SER A 71 -25.92 -23.40 7.31
C SER A 71 -25.92 -24.71 6.49
N ILE A 72 -27.06 -25.03 5.84
CA ILE A 72 -27.21 -26.24 5.03
C ILE A 72 -26.39 -26.09 3.74
N ARG A 73 -26.51 -24.94 3.04
CA ARG A 73 -25.71 -24.63 1.85
C ARG A 73 -24.23 -24.70 2.14
N LEU A 74 -23.80 -24.15 3.29
CA LEU A 74 -22.38 -24.16 3.69
C LEU A 74 -21.88 -25.60 3.87
N LEU A 75 -22.67 -26.46 4.53
CA LEU A 75 -22.28 -27.83 4.86
C LEU A 75 -22.28 -28.74 3.62
N ILE A 76 -23.37 -28.71 2.83
CA ILE A 76 -23.59 -29.69 1.76
C ILE A 76 -22.91 -29.28 0.46
N PHE A 77 -22.83 -27.98 0.16
CA PHE A 77 -22.35 -27.51 -1.13
C PHE A 77 -21.07 -26.68 -1.02
N THR A 78 -21.09 -25.61 -0.22
CA THR A 78 -20.00 -24.63 -0.23
C THR A 78 -18.69 -25.21 0.32
N LYS A 79 -18.72 -25.91 1.46
CA LYS A 79 -17.51 -26.52 2.04
C LYS A 79 -16.91 -27.64 1.17
N PRO A 80 -17.66 -28.60 0.63
CA PRO A 80 -17.09 -29.60 -0.28
C PRO A 80 -16.49 -28.99 -1.53
N LEU A 81 -17.21 -28.04 -2.17
CA LEU A 81 -16.73 -27.34 -3.35
C LEU A 81 -15.45 -26.55 -3.04
N PHE A 82 -15.45 -25.77 -1.97
CA PHE A 82 -14.27 -25.02 -1.52
C PHE A 82 -13.09 -25.92 -1.24
N ASN A 83 -13.27 -27.04 -0.56
CA ASN A 83 -12.20 -27.99 -0.27
C ASN A 83 -11.65 -28.65 -1.56
N SER A 84 -12.51 -28.90 -2.53
CA SER A 84 -12.08 -29.38 -3.85
C SER A 84 -11.27 -28.34 -4.60
N MET A 85 -11.77 -27.11 -4.68
CA MET A 85 -11.07 -26.00 -5.36
C MET A 85 -9.74 -25.68 -4.66
N ARG A 86 -9.71 -25.66 -3.31
CA ARG A 86 -8.49 -25.42 -2.56
C ARG A 86 -7.37 -26.40 -2.87
N LYS A 87 -7.72 -27.66 -3.14
CA LYS A 87 -6.73 -28.69 -3.53
C LYS A 87 -6.17 -28.47 -4.93
N SER A 88 -6.89 -27.76 -5.79
CA SER A 88 -6.48 -27.46 -7.16
C SER A 88 -5.67 -26.17 -7.27
N LEU A 89 -5.62 -25.35 -6.19
CA LEU A 89 -4.81 -24.15 -6.18
C LEU A 89 -3.34 -24.49 -5.99
N PRO A 90 -2.42 -23.81 -6.70
CA PRO A 90 -1.00 -23.97 -6.47
C PRO A 90 -0.65 -23.56 -5.03
N PRO A 91 0.38 -24.18 -4.43
CA PRO A 91 0.84 -23.76 -3.11
C PRO A 91 1.33 -22.30 -3.14
N ILE A 92 0.95 -21.53 -2.14
CA ILE A 92 1.42 -20.16 -1.96
C ILE A 92 2.93 -20.21 -1.66
N GLY A 93 3.73 -19.44 -2.41
CA GLY A 93 5.17 -19.29 -2.18
C GLY A 93 5.50 -18.74 -0.80
N LEU A 94 6.72 -18.98 -0.31
CA LEU A 94 7.15 -18.50 1.01
C LEU A 94 7.09 -16.97 1.11
N THR A 95 7.59 -16.26 0.11
CA THR A 95 7.59 -14.79 0.06
C THR A 95 6.17 -14.21 0.02
N GLU A 96 5.27 -14.85 -0.72
CA GLU A 96 3.86 -14.46 -0.79
C GLU A 96 3.14 -14.71 0.54
N ARG A 97 3.40 -15.84 1.20
CA ARG A 97 2.87 -16.13 2.54
C ARG A 97 3.31 -15.10 3.56
N ILE A 98 4.61 -14.77 3.60
CA ILE A 98 5.15 -13.74 4.51
C ILE A 98 4.48 -12.39 4.25
N ALA A 99 4.26 -12.02 2.99
CA ALA A 99 3.59 -10.79 2.63
C ALA A 99 2.12 -10.74 3.10
N LEU A 100 1.40 -11.87 3.03
CA LEU A 100 0.03 -11.98 3.54
C LEU A 100 -0.03 -11.94 5.07
N GLU A 101 0.97 -12.54 5.75
CA GLU A 101 1.05 -12.58 7.21
C GLU A 101 1.57 -11.27 7.83
N ALA A 102 2.22 -10.40 7.03
CA ALA A 102 2.80 -9.14 7.49
C ALA A 102 1.77 -8.08 7.89
N GLY A 103 0.55 -8.19 7.38
CA GLY A 103 -0.56 -7.30 7.71
C GLY A 103 -1.60 -7.94 8.59
N SER A 104 -2.50 -7.12 9.13
CA SER A 104 -3.68 -7.60 9.84
C SER A 104 -4.91 -7.55 8.92
N VAL A 105 -5.78 -8.52 9.11
CA VAL A 105 -7.15 -8.48 8.57
C VAL A 105 -7.93 -7.49 9.45
N TRP A 106 -8.55 -6.52 8.82
CA TRP A 106 -9.35 -5.51 9.51
C TRP A 106 -10.80 -5.53 8.99
N TRP A 107 -11.48 -4.42 8.99
CA TRP A 107 -12.87 -4.27 8.51
C TRP A 107 -13.08 -4.74 7.05
N ASP A 108 -12.05 -4.68 6.21
CA ASP A 108 -12.08 -5.18 4.83
C ASP A 108 -12.51 -6.64 4.71
N ALA A 109 -12.23 -7.49 5.70
CA ALA A 109 -12.69 -8.88 5.70
C ALA A 109 -14.21 -9.01 5.68
N GLU A 110 -14.93 -8.11 6.33
CA GLU A 110 -16.39 -8.13 6.38
C GLU A 110 -17.01 -7.77 5.02
N LEU A 111 -16.34 -6.92 4.23
CA LEU A 111 -16.73 -6.66 2.84
C LEU A 111 -16.72 -7.94 2.01
N PHE A 112 -15.68 -8.75 2.13
CA PHE A 112 -15.57 -10.04 1.43
C PHE A 112 -16.56 -11.08 1.93
N GLN A 113 -17.03 -10.96 3.16
CA GLN A 113 -18.11 -11.80 3.69
C GLN A 113 -19.51 -11.39 3.19
N GLY A 114 -19.63 -10.22 2.56
CA GLY A 114 -20.87 -9.72 1.98
C GLY A 114 -21.86 -9.11 2.98
N ASN A 115 -21.46 -8.93 4.22
CA ASN A 115 -22.30 -8.30 5.27
C ASN A 115 -21.44 -7.45 6.22
N PRO A 116 -20.87 -6.33 5.71
CA PRO A 116 -19.95 -5.51 6.49
C PRO A 116 -20.65 -4.78 7.64
N ASN A 117 -20.00 -4.72 8.78
CA ASN A 117 -20.42 -3.91 9.91
C ASN A 117 -19.99 -2.45 9.67
N TRP A 118 -20.86 -1.68 9.03
CA TRP A 118 -20.62 -0.27 8.73
C TRP A 118 -20.43 0.57 9.99
N LYS A 119 -20.98 0.14 11.12
CA LYS A 119 -20.84 0.83 12.40
C LYS A 119 -19.37 0.84 12.86
N GLN A 120 -18.66 -0.28 12.73
CA GLN A 120 -17.24 -0.36 13.07
C GLN A 120 -16.40 0.68 12.28
N LEU A 121 -16.76 0.91 11.02
CA LEU A 121 -16.08 1.92 10.20
C LEU A 121 -16.47 3.34 10.58
N SER A 122 -17.75 3.60 10.88
CA SER A 122 -18.23 4.93 11.29
C SER A 122 -17.81 5.31 12.71
N ASP A 123 -17.50 4.34 13.56
CA ASP A 123 -17.03 4.55 14.92
C ASP A 123 -15.48 4.77 14.97
N LEU A 124 -14.80 4.68 13.83
CA LEU A 124 -13.37 5.04 13.76
C LEU A 124 -13.21 6.53 14.04
N GLU A 125 -12.52 6.83 15.11
CA GLU A 125 -12.26 8.23 15.49
C GLU A 125 -11.32 8.89 14.47
N ALA A 126 -11.68 10.10 14.06
CA ALA A 126 -10.82 10.93 13.22
C ALA A 126 -9.62 11.39 14.04
N THR A 127 -8.41 11.14 13.54
CA THR A 127 -7.21 11.74 14.11
C THR A 127 -7.19 13.23 13.76
N GLU A 128 -7.03 14.08 14.75
CA GLU A 128 -6.80 15.50 14.59
C GLU A 128 -5.31 15.81 14.80
N LEU A 129 -4.83 16.91 14.23
CA LEU A 129 -3.47 17.36 14.49
C LEU A 129 -3.36 17.87 15.93
N SER A 130 -2.30 17.52 16.64
CA SER A 130 -1.94 18.17 17.88
C SER A 130 -1.53 19.62 17.62
N ASP A 131 -1.52 20.47 18.68
CA ASP A 131 -1.09 21.87 18.57
C ASP A 131 0.32 22.00 17.97
N GLU A 132 1.22 21.09 18.31
CA GLU A 132 2.60 21.06 17.79
C GLU A 132 2.61 20.70 16.29
N GLU A 133 1.85 19.69 15.88
CA GLU A 133 1.73 19.27 14.48
C GLU A 133 1.08 20.36 13.62
N GLN A 134 0.01 20.98 14.13
CA GLN A 134 -0.65 22.09 13.45
C GLN A 134 0.29 23.28 13.30
N SER A 135 1.01 23.65 14.39
CA SER A 135 2.01 24.73 14.34
C SER A 135 3.11 24.44 13.31
N PHE A 136 3.57 23.20 13.22
CA PHE A 136 4.59 22.82 12.24
C PHE A 136 4.06 22.94 10.80
N VAL A 137 2.80 22.55 10.57
CA VAL A 137 2.15 22.71 9.26
C VAL A 137 2.02 24.18 8.90
N ASP A 138 1.53 25.02 9.81
CA ASP A 138 1.24 26.43 9.54
C ASP A 138 2.51 27.29 9.39
N ASN A 139 3.62 26.89 9.99
CA ASN A 139 4.86 27.68 9.99
C ASN A 139 5.94 27.03 9.13
N GLU A 140 6.48 25.87 9.53
CA GLU A 140 7.64 25.27 8.88
C GLU A 140 7.31 24.76 7.47
N VAL A 141 6.15 24.12 7.30
CA VAL A 141 5.74 23.60 5.97
C VAL A 141 5.43 24.74 5.01
N GLU A 142 4.66 25.75 5.45
CA GLU A 142 4.35 26.90 4.60
C GLU A 142 5.60 27.72 4.26
N THR A 143 6.52 27.91 5.22
CA THR A 143 7.81 28.55 4.96
C THR A 143 8.58 27.77 3.89
N LEU A 144 8.71 26.45 4.05
CA LEU A 144 9.41 25.59 3.08
C LEU A 144 8.76 25.67 1.68
N CYS A 145 7.44 25.66 1.60
CA CYS A 145 6.70 25.83 0.34
C CYS A 145 6.98 27.19 -0.32
N SER A 146 7.13 28.26 0.49
CA SER A 146 7.41 29.60 -0.04
C SER A 146 8.84 29.79 -0.56
N MET A 147 9.78 28.94 -0.13
CA MET A 147 11.20 28.98 -0.57
C MET A 147 11.44 28.41 -1.94
N ILE A 148 10.47 27.73 -2.55
CA ILE A 148 10.67 27.02 -3.81
C ILE A 148 10.05 27.74 -5.00
N ASN A 149 10.73 27.60 -6.14
CA ASN A 149 10.22 27.95 -7.46
C ASN A 149 10.36 26.70 -8.34
N SER A 150 9.23 26.18 -8.81
CA SER A 150 9.20 24.94 -9.61
C SER A 150 9.99 25.07 -10.92
N TYR A 151 10.01 26.26 -11.53
CA TYR A 151 10.80 26.51 -12.74
C TYR A 151 12.30 26.37 -12.46
N ASP A 152 12.80 26.99 -11.38
CA ASP A 152 14.21 26.94 -11.01
C ASP A 152 14.65 25.52 -10.61
N ILE A 153 13.78 24.78 -9.90
CA ILE A 153 14.03 23.37 -9.56
C ILE A 153 14.22 22.53 -10.83
N VAL A 154 13.33 22.68 -11.81
CA VAL A 154 13.42 21.94 -13.08
C VAL A 154 14.64 22.39 -13.88
N ALA A 155 14.93 23.69 -13.94
CA ALA A 155 16.09 24.23 -14.67
C ALA A 155 17.41 23.76 -14.06
N ASN A 156 17.53 23.78 -12.73
CA ASN A 156 18.73 23.38 -12.00
C ASN A 156 18.80 21.88 -11.72
N GLN A 157 17.71 21.16 -11.94
CA GLN A 157 17.57 19.72 -11.68
C GLN A 157 17.87 19.33 -10.23
N ASP A 158 17.65 20.24 -9.28
CA ASP A 158 17.83 20.03 -7.84
C ASP A 158 17.10 21.12 -7.03
N LEU A 159 16.92 20.86 -5.71
CA LEU A 159 16.52 21.88 -4.76
C LEU A 159 17.70 22.84 -4.48
N PRO A 160 17.42 24.12 -4.26
CA PRO A 160 18.41 25.06 -3.77
C PRO A 160 19.05 24.60 -2.46
N LYS A 161 20.32 24.97 -2.23
CA LYS A 161 21.06 24.55 -1.02
C LYS A 161 20.41 25.04 0.28
N GLU A 162 19.84 26.24 0.27
CA GLU A 162 19.09 26.81 1.39
C GLU A 162 17.82 25.99 1.70
N VAL A 163 17.16 25.43 0.70
CA VAL A 163 16.00 24.55 0.88
C VAL A 163 16.43 23.24 1.53
N TRP A 164 17.50 22.59 1.03
CA TRP A 164 18.06 21.40 1.69
C TRP A 164 18.46 21.70 3.14
N LYS A 165 19.12 22.82 3.38
CA LYS A 165 19.50 23.24 4.75
C LYS A 165 18.28 23.38 5.64
N TYR A 166 17.22 24.02 5.15
CA TYR A 166 15.97 24.19 5.93
C TYR A 166 15.31 22.84 6.25
N ILE A 167 15.25 21.91 5.29
CA ILE A 167 14.75 20.55 5.48
C ILE A 167 15.49 19.85 6.64
N PHE A 168 16.84 19.96 6.67
CA PHE A 168 17.64 19.34 7.72
C PHE A 168 17.50 20.04 9.05
N ASP A 169 17.60 21.35 9.08
CA ASP A 169 17.54 22.16 10.32
C ASP A 169 16.21 22.03 11.03
N LYS A 170 15.11 21.92 10.28
CA LYS A 170 13.75 21.83 10.82
C LYS A 170 13.27 20.40 11.06
N GLY A 171 14.08 19.38 10.77
CA GLY A 171 13.80 17.98 11.09
C GLY A 171 12.78 17.31 10.18
N PHE A 172 12.58 17.78 8.95
CA PHE A 172 11.67 17.16 7.98
C PHE A 172 12.01 15.70 7.65
N LEU A 173 13.26 15.26 7.86
CA LEU A 173 13.63 13.86 7.64
C LEU A 173 13.31 12.95 8.83
N GLY A 174 12.88 13.51 9.95
CA GLY A 174 12.57 12.78 11.18
C GLY A 174 11.14 12.99 11.68
N LEU A 175 10.17 13.18 10.79
CA LEU A 175 8.76 13.40 11.16
C LEU A 175 8.22 12.28 12.06
N ILE A 176 8.46 11.02 11.65
CA ILE A 176 7.96 9.82 12.35
C ILE A 176 8.93 9.28 13.40
N ILE A 177 10.18 9.74 13.42
CA ILE A 177 11.16 9.29 14.42
C ILE A 177 10.75 9.83 15.79
N PRO A 178 10.66 8.97 16.84
CA PRO A 178 10.26 9.40 18.18
C PRO A 178 11.16 10.48 18.77
N LYS A 179 10.58 11.30 19.65
CA LYS A 179 11.28 12.39 20.35
C LYS A 179 12.48 11.93 21.17
N GLU A 180 12.44 10.70 21.71
CA GLU A 180 13.55 10.08 22.42
C GLU A 180 14.82 9.90 21.56
N PHE A 181 14.64 9.82 20.23
CA PHE A 181 15.74 9.80 19.25
C PHE A 181 15.89 11.16 18.52
N ASN A 182 15.46 12.25 19.13
CA ASN A 182 15.53 13.60 18.59
C ASN A 182 14.74 13.83 17.28
N GLY A 183 13.77 12.98 16.97
CA GLY A 183 12.80 13.19 15.91
C GLY A 183 11.62 14.03 16.37
N LEU A 184 10.63 14.24 15.51
CA LEU A 184 9.42 15.00 15.83
C LEU A 184 8.33 14.11 16.45
N GLY A 185 8.30 12.82 16.16
CA GLY A 185 7.34 11.86 16.70
C GLY A 185 5.90 12.16 16.30
N PHE A 186 5.69 12.67 15.09
CA PHE A 186 4.39 13.05 14.57
C PHE A 186 3.54 11.83 14.19
N SER A 187 2.22 12.02 14.21
CA SER A 187 1.23 11.02 13.81
C SER A 187 1.33 10.68 12.31
N HIS A 188 0.76 9.55 11.91
CA HIS A 188 0.65 9.18 10.49
C HIS A 188 -0.23 10.17 9.73
N PHE A 189 -1.23 10.73 10.39
CA PHE A 189 -2.09 11.77 9.82
C PHE A 189 -1.32 13.06 9.55
N ALA A 190 -0.54 13.55 10.51
CA ALA A 190 0.33 14.72 10.33
C ALA A 190 1.36 14.48 9.22
N HIS A 191 2.01 13.31 9.19
CA HIS A 191 2.93 12.93 8.11
C HIS A 191 2.25 13.01 6.73
N ALA A 192 1.02 12.50 6.60
CA ALA A 192 0.27 12.57 5.35
C ALA A 192 -0.03 14.02 4.94
N ILE A 193 -0.48 14.87 5.87
CA ILE A 193 -0.77 16.29 5.60
C ILE A 193 0.50 17.02 5.15
N ILE A 194 1.62 16.84 5.85
CA ILE A 194 2.90 17.49 5.54
C ILE A 194 3.37 17.07 4.15
N VAL A 195 3.48 15.76 3.88
CA VAL A 195 3.91 15.27 2.57
C VAL A 195 2.96 15.70 1.46
N GLY A 196 1.66 15.69 1.72
CA GLY A 196 0.63 16.16 0.79
C GLY A 196 0.81 17.63 0.43
N ARG A 197 1.00 18.50 1.43
CA ARG A 197 1.21 19.93 1.21
C ARG A 197 2.49 20.22 0.45
N LEU A 198 3.60 19.57 0.82
CA LEU A 198 4.87 19.67 0.10
C LEU A 198 4.75 19.18 -1.35
N SER A 199 4.08 18.06 -1.58
CA SER A 199 3.86 17.50 -2.92
C SER A 199 2.99 18.37 -3.81
N SER A 200 2.01 19.09 -3.24
CA SER A 200 1.19 20.04 -4.00
C SER A 200 1.98 21.28 -4.43
N ALA A 201 3.01 21.67 -3.68
CA ALA A 201 3.91 22.76 -4.05
C ALA A 201 4.99 22.30 -5.06
N SER A 202 5.58 21.12 -4.83
CA SER A 202 6.50 20.45 -5.74
C SER A 202 6.55 18.96 -5.43
N GLN A 203 6.31 18.12 -6.43
CA GLN A 203 6.44 16.65 -6.29
C GLN A 203 7.85 16.25 -5.85
N PHE A 204 8.87 16.95 -6.35
CA PHE A 204 10.26 16.69 -5.95
C PHE A 204 10.48 16.95 -4.45
N LEU A 205 9.94 18.05 -3.94
CA LEU A 205 10.03 18.39 -2.52
C LEU A 205 9.34 17.33 -1.66
N GLY A 206 8.10 16.96 -2.03
CA GLY A 206 7.34 15.91 -1.34
C GLY A 206 8.09 14.57 -1.31
N ILE A 207 8.63 14.12 -2.44
CA ILE A 207 9.39 12.87 -2.53
C ILE A 207 10.66 12.92 -1.65
N SER A 208 11.35 14.05 -1.60
CA SER A 208 12.58 14.20 -0.81
C SER A 208 12.34 14.04 0.70
N VAL A 209 11.19 14.49 1.18
CA VAL A 209 10.77 14.34 2.59
C VAL A 209 10.10 13.00 2.84
N MET A 210 9.29 12.52 1.90
CA MET A 210 8.53 11.27 2.02
C MET A 210 9.43 10.05 2.24
N VAL A 211 10.52 9.92 1.47
CA VAL A 211 11.34 8.70 1.46
C VAL A 211 12.00 8.42 2.81
N PRO A 212 12.67 9.37 3.48
CA PRO A 212 13.22 9.15 4.81
C PRO A 212 12.17 8.73 5.85
N ASN A 213 10.95 9.23 5.73
CA ASN A 213 9.88 9.04 6.70
C ASN A 213 9.00 7.80 6.46
N SER A 214 9.19 7.04 5.37
CA SER A 214 8.30 5.90 5.09
C SER A 214 8.92 4.77 4.27
N LEU A 215 9.91 5.08 3.43
CA LEU A 215 10.55 4.13 2.53
C LEU A 215 12.06 3.99 2.80
N GLY A 216 12.57 4.72 3.78
CA GLY A 216 13.94 4.67 4.25
C GLY A 216 14.14 3.63 5.37
N PRO A 217 15.39 3.42 5.82
CA PRO A 217 15.70 2.48 6.88
C PRO A 217 15.23 2.89 8.28
N GLY A 218 14.75 4.13 8.47
CA GLY A 218 14.34 4.63 9.79
C GLY A 218 13.27 3.78 10.46
N GLU A 219 12.20 3.42 9.73
CA GLU A 219 11.14 2.57 10.27
C GLU A 219 11.59 1.14 10.53
N LEU A 220 12.46 0.59 9.65
CA LEU A 220 13.09 -0.71 9.87
C LEU A 220 13.92 -0.72 11.15
N LEU A 221 14.70 0.33 11.38
CA LEU A 221 15.52 0.50 12.59
C LEU A 221 14.65 0.61 13.85
N LEU A 222 13.60 1.42 13.82
CA LEU A 222 12.69 1.56 14.97
C LEU A 222 12.13 0.21 15.41
N LYS A 223 11.76 -0.62 14.44
CA LYS A 223 11.10 -1.89 14.72
C LYS A 223 12.08 -3.03 15.00
N TYR A 224 13.16 -3.12 14.24
CA TYR A 224 14.06 -4.29 14.21
C TYR A 224 15.50 -4.00 14.60
N GLY A 225 15.93 -2.74 14.59
CA GLY A 225 17.29 -2.37 14.92
C GLY A 225 17.69 -2.78 16.33
N THR A 226 18.97 -3.11 16.52
CA THR A 226 19.54 -3.25 17.87
C THR A 226 19.51 -1.90 18.59
N ASP A 227 19.64 -1.89 19.90
CA ASP A 227 19.67 -0.64 20.67
C ASP A 227 20.83 0.26 20.21
N ASP A 228 22.01 -0.32 19.93
CA ASP A 228 23.16 0.42 19.41
C ASP A 228 22.86 1.04 18.04
N GLN A 229 22.25 0.28 17.14
CA GLN A 229 21.86 0.79 15.83
C GLN A 229 20.84 1.93 15.95
N LYS A 230 19.84 1.80 16.83
CA LYS A 230 18.84 2.85 17.08
C LYS A 230 19.48 4.12 17.63
N GLN A 231 20.31 3.97 18.66
CA GLN A 231 20.99 5.11 19.31
C GLN A 231 21.96 5.82 18.35
N TYR A 232 22.60 5.09 17.45
CA TYR A 232 23.51 5.68 16.49
C TYR A 232 22.80 6.34 15.31
N TYR A 233 21.91 5.61 14.64
CA TYR A 233 21.34 6.07 13.36
C TYR A 233 20.11 6.98 13.51
N LEU A 234 19.16 6.68 14.40
CA LEU A 234 17.90 7.42 14.44
C LEU A 234 18.07 8.92 14.73
N PRO A 235 18.91 9.35 15.71
CA PRO A 235 19.16 10.78 15.93
C PRO A 235 19.87 11.46 14.75
N ARG A 236 20.70 10.73 14.02
CA ARG A 236 21.45 11.24 12.87
C ARG A 236 20.55 11.41 11.66
N LEU A 237 19.65 10.46 11.44
CA LEU A 237 18.60 10.53 10.41
C LEU A 237 17.64 11.69 10.71
N ALA A 238 17.15 11.81 11.94
CA ALA A 238 16.23 12.88 12.34
C ALA A 238 16.80 14.30 12.13
N LYS A 239 18.11 14.46 12.30
CA LYS A 239 18.81 15.75 12.12
C LYS A 239 19.44 15.94 10.74
N GLY A 240 19.15 15.03 9.79
CA GLY A 240 19.73 15.10 8.45
C GLY A 240 21.26 14.96 8.38
N LYS A 241 21.91 14.49 9.47
CA LYS A 241 23.33 14.14 9.48
C LYS A 241 23.60 12.88 8.65
N GLU A 242 22.63 11.98 8.61
CA GLU A 242 22.57 10.87 7.68
C GLU A 242 21.35 11.04 6.77
N ILE A 243 21.57 10.90 5.48
CA ILE A 243 20.52 10.90 4.45
C ILE A 243 20.36 9.46 3.98
N PRO A 244 19.21 8.83 4.21
CA PRO A 244 19.04 7.43 3.86
C PRO A 244 18.56 7.25 2.42
N CYS A 245 18.95 6.13 1.81
CA CYS A 245 18.22 5.54 0.69
C CYS A 245 18.01 4.04 0.95
N PHE A 246 17.15 3.39 0.15
CA PHE A 246 16.93 1.95 0.28
C PHE A 246 17.05 1.22 -1.06
N GLY A 247 18.09 0.40 -1.21
CA GLY A 247 18.37 -0.41 -2.38
C GLY A 247 17.58 -1.72 -2.37
N LEU A 248 16.37 -1.72 -2.92
CA LEU A 248 15.54 -2.91 -3.10
C LEU A 248 15.49 -3.34 -4.57
N THR A 249 15.02 -2.46 -5.47
CA THR A 249 14.84 -2.75 -6.88
C THR A 249 16.16 -3.03 -7.57
N SER A 250 16.29 -4.18 -8.23
CA SER A 250 17.45 -4.56 -9.03
C SER A 250 17.15 -4.52 -10.54
N THR A 251 18.14 -4.84 -11.37
CA THR A 251 18.00 -4.82 -12.82
C THR A 251 17.00 -5.83 -13.36
N VAL A 252 16.79 -6.93 -12.63
CA VAL A 252 15.91 -8.06 -13.02
C VAL A 252 14.72 -8.26 -12.09
N ALA A 253 14.67 -7.57 -10.94
CA ALA A 253 13.65 -7.73 -9.92
C ALA A 253 13.07 -6.36 -9.54
N GLY A 254 11.96 -6.00 -10.19
CA GLY A 254 11.17 -4.80 -9.90
C GLY A 254 9.90 -5.14 -9.12
N SER A 255 8.81 -5.46 -9.83
CA SER A 255 7.52 -5.85 -9.20
C SER A 255 7.65 -7.16 -8.41
N ASP A 256 8.44 -8.10 -8.92
CA ASP A 256 8.82 -9.32 -8.21
C ASP A 256 10.13 -9.08 -7.42
N ALA A 257 10.04 -8.23 -6.38
CA ALA A 257 11.19 -7.86 -5.57
C ALA A 257 11.78 -9.05 -4.77
N GLY A 258 11.01 -10.12 -4.55
CA GLY A 258 11.49 -11.35 -3.93
C GLY A 258 12.47 -12.15 -4.78
N SER A 259 12.47 -11.94 -6.11
CA SER A 259 13.35 -12.61 -7.06
C SER A 259 14.69 -11.89 -7.30
N LEU A 260 15.08 -10.98 -6.40
CA LEU A 260 16.37 -10.30 -6.48
C LEU A 260 17.54 -11.30 -6.54
N ILE A 261 18.57 -10.95 -7.33
CA ILE A 261 19.77 -11.77 -7.55
C ILE A 261 20.99 -11.24 -6.80
N ASP A 262 20.88 -10.06 -6.24
CA ASP A 262 21.93 -9.45 -5.41
C ASP A 262 22.22 -10.36 -4.23
N ASN A 263 23.50 -10.58 -3.93
CA ASN A 263 23.89 -11.61 -2.98
C ASN A 263 24.94 -11.14 -1.98
N GLY A 264 25.00 -11.86 -0.85
CA GLY A 264 26.02 -11.74 0.17
C GLY A 264 26.43 -13.13 0.63
N ILE A 265 27.72 -13.40 0.67
CA ILE A 265 28.30 -14.67 1.11
C ILE A 265 28.95 -14.45 2.47
N VAL A 266 28.59 -15.27 3.45
CA VAL A 266 29.21 -15.26 4.78
C VAL A 266 30.69 -15.58 4.63
N CYS A 267 31.55 -14.76 5.21
CA CYS A 267 32.99 -14.94 5.15
C CYS A 267 33.67 -14.16 6.29
N TYR A 268 34.92 -14.47 6.55
CA TYR A 268 35.78 -13.61 7.36
C TYR A 268 36.37 -12.47 6.52
N GLY A 269 36.56 -11.32 7.14
CA GLY A 269 37.15 -10.16 6.48
C GLY A 269 37.63 -9.12 7.49
N GLU A 270 38.44 -8.18 7.01
CA GLU A 270 39.02 -7.12 7.84
C GLU A 270 38.01 -5.98 8.05
N HIS A 271 37.79 -5.64 9.31
CA HIS A 271 37.03 -4.47 9.74
C HIS A 271 37.71 -3.80 10.93
N GLU A 272 38.04 -2.50 10.80
CA GLU A 272 38.74 -1.71 11.83
C GLU A 272 40.03 -2.37 12.34
N GLY A 273 40.77 -3.03 11.45
CA GLY A 273 42.04 -3.70 11.76
C GLY A 273 41.91 -5.09 12.40
N ASN A 274 40.69 -5.61 12.52
CA ASN A 274 40.44 -6.97 13.08
C ASN A 274 39.80 -7.85 11.99
N GLU A 275 40.13 -9.14 12.03
CA GLU A 275 39.42 -10.14 11.25
C GLU A 275 38.12 -10.50 11.94
N VAL A 276 36.98 -10.25 11.30
CA VAL A 276 35.64 -10.48 11.85
C VAL A 276 34.78 -11.29 10.88
N LEU A 277 33.79 -12.00 11.41
CA LEU A 277 32.76 -12.64 10.61
C LEU A 277 31.86 -11.55 10.02
N GLY A 278 31.53 -11.69 8.73
CA GLY A 278 30.69 -10.75 8.00
C GLY A 278 30.15 -11.33 6.71
N LEU A 279 29.79 -10.46 5.79
CA LEU A 279 29.28 -10.85 4.48
C LEU A 279 30.03 -10.08 3.38
N ARG A 280 30.35 -10.79 2.30
CA ARG A 280 30.86 -10.18 1.07
C ARG A 280 29.76 -10.05 0.05
N LEU A 281 29.42 -8.79 -0.26
CA LEU A 281 28.22 -8.43 -1.02
C LEU A 281 28.55 -8.06 -2.46
N ASN A 282 27.65 -8.46 -3.37
CA ASN A 282 27.63 -8.03 -4.76
C ASN A 282 26.21 -7.65 -5.15
N TRP A 283 26.02 -6.44 -5.69
CA TRP A 283 24.70 -5.95 -6.08
C TRP A 283 24.73 -4.94 -7.20
N GLU A 284 23.58 -4.86 -7.92
CA GLU A 284 23.29 -3.82 -8.89
C GLU A 284 21.84 -3.35 -8.69
N LYS A 285 21.65 -2.23 -8.02
CA LYS A 285 20.33 -1.63 -7.77
C LYS A 285 20.12 -0.41 -8.66
N ARG A 286 18.88 -0.18 -9.07
CA ARG A 286 18.51 0.98 -9.89
C ARG A 286 17.21 1.64 -9.43
N TYR A 287 17.01 2.86 -9.89
CA TYR A 287 15.85 3.70 -9.51
C TYR A 287 15.77 3.97 -8.01
N ILE A 288 16.94 4.09 -7.35
CA ILE A 288 16.98 4.29 -5.90
C ILE A 288 16.86 5.78 -5.60
N THR A 289 15.75 6.14 -4.99
CA THR A 289 15.47 7.52 -4.58
C THR A 289 16.40 7.94 -3.46
N LEU A 290 16.91 9.16 -3.54
CA LEU A 290 17.95 9.78 -2.71
C LEU A 290 19.33 9.16 -2.84
N ALA A 291 19.56 8.09 -3.59
CA ALA A 291 20.90 7.49 -3.74
C ALA A 291 22.00 8.50 -4.11
N PRO A 292 21.79 9.47 -5.03
CA PRO A 292 22.84 10.43 -5.37
C PRO A 292 23.38 11.25 -4.19
N ILE A 293 22.54 11.52 -3.19
CA ILE A 293 22.89 12.31 -2.00
C ILE A 293 22.94 11.50 -0.71
N ALA A 294 22.60 10.21 -0.75
CA ALA A 294 22.56 9.35 0.43
C ALA A 294 23.94 9.22 1.08
N THR A 295 23.97 9.19 2.41
CA THR A 295 25.16 8.94 3.23
C THR A 295 25.14 7.54 3.84
N VAL A 296 23.95 6.96 3.99
CA VAL A 296 23.73 5.58 4.43
C VAL A 296 22.75 4.88 3.52
N ILE A 297 23.08 3.65 3.16
CA ILE A 297 22.31 2.83 2.21
C ILE A 297 21.72 1.65 2.97
N GLY A 298 20.39 1.59 3.09
CA GLY A 298 19.70 0.36 3.38
C GLY A 298 19.77 -0.53 2.13
N LEU A 299 20.17 -1.78 2.27
CA LEU A 299 20.32 -2.71 1.16
C LEU A 299 19.60 -4.02 1.46
N ALA A 300 18.79 -4.50 0.51
CA ALA A 300 18.23 -5.84 0.52
C ALA A 300 19.00 -6.74 -0.46
N PHE A 301 19.40 -7.93 0.00
CA PHE A 301 20.15 -8.94 -0.76
C PHE A 301 19.83 -10.34 -0.25
N LYS A 302 20.11 -11.39 -1.03
CA LYS A 302 20.07 -12.78 -0.57
C LYS A 302 21.36 -13.14 0.11
N ALA A 303 21.30 -13.67 1.33
CA ALA A 303 22.45 -14.15 2.08
C ALA A 303 22.64 -15.65 1.88
N TYR A 304 23.90 -16.08 1.80
CA TYR A 304 24.31 -17.47 1.62
C TYR A 304 25.47 -17.79 2.55
N ASP A 305 25.50 -19.03 3.09
CA ASP A 305 26.59 -19.57 3.91
C ASP A 305 27.04 -20.93 3.39
N PRO A 306 27.74 -20.98 2.23
CA PRO A 306 28.17 -22.24 1.64
C PRO A 306 29.25 -23.01 2.47
N ASP A 307 30.01 -22.27 3.28
CA ASP A 307 31.09 -22.83 4.10
C ASP A 307 30.69 -23.09 5.55
N ASN A 308 29.39 -22.88 5.86
CA ASN A 308 28.82 -23.11 7.20
C ASN A 308 29.58 -22.40 8.33
N LEU A 309 29.84 -21.10 8.12
CA LEU A 309 30.61 -20.25 9.03
C LEU A 309 29.76 -19.62 10.16
N LEU A 310 28.44 -19.65 10.04
CA LEU A 310 27.57 -19.18 11.11
C LEU A 310 27.77 -20.02 12.38
N PRO A 311 27.69 -19.41 13.58
CA PRO A 311 27.84 -20.12 14.86
C PRO A 311 26.87 -21.33 14.97
N VAL A 312 27.32 -22.39 15.68
CA VAL A 312 26.55 -23.64 15.84
C VAL A 312 25.19 -23.41 16.50
N ASP A 313 25.07 -22.42 17.35
CA ASP A 313 23.82 -22.01 18.03
C ASP A 313 22.94 -21.07 17.17
N HIS A 314 23.41 -20.69 16.00
CA HIS A 314 22.63 -19.84 15.09
C HIS A 314 21.47 -20.65 14.46
N PRO A 315 20.20 -20.11 14.42
CA PRO A 315 19.02 -20.84 13.90
C PRO A 315 19.13 -21.29 12.45
N LEU A 316 20.01 -20.66 11.66
CA LEU A 316 20.25 -20.97 10.24
C LEU A 316 21.58 -21.70 10.02
N HIS A 317 22.26 -22.18 11.07
CA HIS A 317 23.44 -23.03 10.94
C HIS A 317 23.14 -24.25 10.05
N GLU A 318 24.06 -24.68 9.23
CA GLU A 318 23.92 -25.74 8.21
C GLU A 318 22.99 -25.41 7.03
N LYS A 319 22.46 -24.17 6.92
CA LYS A 319 21.69 -23.73 5.75
C LYS A 319 22.57 -22.92 4.81
N ASN A 320 22.62 -23.34 3.54
CA ASN A 320 23.33 -22.56 2.53
C ASN A 320 22.55 -21.30 2.10
N ASP A 321 21.26 -21.41 1.81
CA ASP A 321 20.39 -20.24 1.49
C ASP A 321 19.77 -19.74 2.81
N LEU A 322 20.23 -18.58 3.25
CA LEU A 322 19.78 -17.94 4.47
C LEU A 322 18.55 -17.04 4.25
N GLY A 323 18.27 -16.70 3.00
CA GLY A 323 17.15 -15.83 2.62
C GLY A 323 17.49 -14.35 2.48
N ILE A 324 16.45 -13.54 2.21
CA ILE A 324 16.60 -12.10 2.02
C ILE A 324 16.95 -11.44 3.34
N THR A 325 18.01 -10.64 3.32
CA THR A 325 18.59 -9.95 4.47
C THR A 325 18.68 -8.45 4.18
N CYS A 326 18.57 -7.62 5.21
CA CYS A 326 18.69 -6.16 5.12
C CYS A 326 19.87 -5.67 5.96
N ALA A 327 20.70 -4.78 5.38
CA ALA A 327 21.84 -4.18 6.06
C ALA A 327 21.90 -2.67 5.85
N LEU A 328 22.62 -1.96 6.73
CA LEU A 328 22.97 -0.54 6.61
C LEU A 328 24.43 -0.40 6.21
N ILE A 329 24.66 0.25 5.08
CA ILE A 329 25.99 0.37 4.52
C ILE A 329 26.34 1.86 4.38
N PRO A 330 27.37 2.36 5.09
CA PRO A 330 27.88 3.72 4.89
C PRO A 330 28.35 3.95 3.45
N ARG A 331 28.09 5.15 2.91
CA ARG A 331 28.40 5.49 1.50
C ARG A 331 29.86 5.26 1.11
N ASN A 332 30.79 5.48 2.04
CA ASN A 332 32.24 5.41 1.80
C ASN A 332 32.80 3.99 1.91
N THR A 333 31.96 2.99 2.06
CA THR A 333 32.40 1.59 2.14
C THR A 333 33.13 1.20 0.85
N LYS A 334 34.30 0.58 0.99
CA LYS A 334 35.12 0.13 -0.14
C LYS A 334 34.35 -0.82 -1.03
N GLY A 335 34.37 -0.58 -2.35
CA GLY A 335 33.65 -1.39 -3.34
C GLY A 335 32.24 -0.90 -3.66
N LEU A 336 31.70 0.07 -2.91
CA LEU A 336 30.43 0.72 -3.20
C LEU A 336 30.62 1.89 -4.15
N SER A 337 29.73 2.05 -5.14
CA SER A 337 29.71 3.20 -6.04
C SER A 337 28.26 3.60 -6.36
N ILE A 338 28.07 4.89 -6.61
CA ILE A 338 26.81 5.46 -7.08
C ILE A 338 27.00 5.92 -8.51
N GLY A 339 26.11 5.45 -9.38
CA GLY A 339 26.22 5.75 -10.81
C GLY A 339 25.54 7.04 -11.22
N THR A 340 25.39 7.21 -12.52
CA THR A 340 24.77 8.39 -13.12
C THR A 340 23.31 8.50 -12.68
N ARG A 341 22.93 9.71 -12.28
CA ARG A 341 21.58 10.03 -11.83
C ARG A 341 20.55 9.74 -12.93
N HIS A 342 19.46 9.08 -12.55
CA HIS A 342 18.29 8.91 -13.41
C HIS A 342 17.44 10.19 -13.44
N ARG A 343 16.77 10.43 -14.56
CA ARG A 343 15.83 11.55 -14.74
C ARG A 343 14.52 11.01 -15.32
N PRO A 344 13.72 10.29 -14.52
CA PRO A 344 12.48 9.69 -15.00
C PRO A 344 11.50 10.81 -15.40
N ILE A 345 11.04 10.76 -16.65
CA ILE A 345 10.10 11.74 -17.24
C ILE A 345 10.63 13.21 -17.16
N GLY A 346 11.96 13.40 -17.02
CA GLY A 346 12.56 14.74 -16.84
C GLY A 346 12.43 15.30 -15.43
N GLU A 347 11.84 14.58 -14.50
CA GLU A 347 11.68 15.02 -13.11
C GLU A 347 13.04 15.19 -12.40
N PRO A 348 13.20 16.29 -11.65
CA PRO A 348 14.50 16.67 -11.08
C PRO A 348 14.85 15.97 -9.76
N PHE A 349 14.07 15.01 -9.29
CA PHE A 349 14.33 14.39 -7.98
C PHE A 349 15.58 13.50 -7.95
N GLN A 350 16.19 13.40 -6.77
CA GLN A 350 17.41 12.62 -6.57
C GLN A 350 17.11 11.13 -6.70
N ASN A 351 17.53 10.53 -7.81
CA ASN A 351 17.30 9.12 -8.10
C ASN A 351 18.47 8.57 -8.90
N GLY A 352 18.95 7.38 -8.58
CA GLY A 352 20.10 6.82 -9.29
C GLY A 352 20.35 5.35 -8.95
N PRO A 353 21.28 4.71 -9.69
CA PRO A 353 21.71 3.36 -9.42
C PRO A 353 22.76 3.33 -8.33
N ILE A 354 22.83 2.22 -7.60
CA ILE A 354 23.89 1.91 -6.66
C ILE A 354 24.49 0.55 -6.98
N TYR A 355 25.81 0.46 -6.91
CA TYR A 355 26.57 -0.75 -7.22
C TYR A 355 27.45 -1.13 -6.04
N GLY A 356 27.58 -2.42 -5.81
CA GLY A 356 28.57 -2.98 -4.90
C GLY A 356 29.31 -4.13 -5.56
N LYS A 357 30.63 -4.10 -5.46
CA LYS A 357 31.49 -5.17 -5.93
C LYS A 357 32.46 -5.56 -4.81
N ASP A 358 32.35 -6.82 -4.38
CA ASP A 358 33.15 -7.39 -3.30
C ASP A 358 33.15 -6.53 -2.02
N VAL A 359 31.99 -5.95 -1.67
CA VAL A 359 31.84 -5.10 -0.50
C VAL A 359 31.76 -5.98 0.75
N PHE A 360 32.73 -5.86 1.63
CA PHE A 360 32.69 -6.52 2.93
C PHE A 360 31.92 -5.67 3.93
N ILE A 361 31.01 -6.31 4.67
CA ILE A 361 30.29 -5.74 5.82
C ILE A 361 30.38 -6.67 7.01
N PRO A 362 30.61 -6.18 8.25
CA PRO A 362 30.52 -6.99 9.45
C PRO A 362 29.06 -7.34 9.78
N MET A 363 28.84 -8.37 10.60
CA MET A 363 27.49 -8.86 10.96
C MET A 363 26.64 -7.83 11.70
N ASP A 364 27.23 -6.92 12.43
CA ASP A 364 26.54 -5.86 13.19
C ASP A 364 25.95 -4.76 12.27
N TRP A 365 26.31 -4.72 10.98
CA TRP A 365 25.66 -3.84 10.01
C TRP A 365 24.35 -4.41 9.45
N ILE A 366 24.04 -5.68 9.73
CA ILE A 366 22.74 -6.25 9.45
C ILE A 366 21.71 -5.58 10.38
N ILE A 367 20.58 -5.15 9.84
CA ILE A 367 19.52 -4.54 10.66
C ILE A 367 19.01 -5.58 11.67
N GLY A 368 19.17 -5.29 12.95
CA GLY A 368 18.85 -6.21 14.04
C GLY A 368 19.95 -7.23 14.37
N GLY A 369 21.12 -7.12 13.72
CA GLY A 369 22.28 -7.99 13.96
C GLY A 369 22.18 -9.35 13.25
N ASP A 370 23.11 -10.24 13.60
CA ASP A 370 23.26 -11.57 13.02
C ASP A 370 21.99 -12.42 13.08
N LYS A 371 21.26 -12.37 14.20
CA LYS A 371 20.01 -13.12 14.42
C LYS A 371 18.90 -12.78 13.42
N MET A 372 19.02 -11.65 12.74
CA MET A 372 18.03 -11.17 11.78
C MET A 372 18.42 -11.46 10.32
N ILE A 373 19.50 -12.22 10.09
CA ILE A 373 19.81 -12.79 8.76
C ILE A 373 18.60 -13.60 8.26
N GLY A 374 18.24 -13.42 7.00
CA GLY A 374 17.12 -14.14 6.36
C GLY A 374 15.73 -13.59 6.69
N HIS A 375 15.61 -12.64 7.61
CA HIS A 375 14.33 -12.03 7.99
C HIS A 375 14.01 -10.73 7.23
N GLY A 376 14.86 -10.31 6.31
CA GLY A 376 14.72 -9.04 5.58
C GLY A 376 13.42 -8.93 4.79
N TRP A 377 12.92 -10.02 4.18
CA TRP A 377 11.65 -9.97 3.46
C TRP A 377 10.46 -9.64 4.37
N ARG A 378 10.40 -10.24 5.55
CA ARG A 378 9.38 -9.92 6.57
C ARG A 378 9.49 -8.47 7.02
N MET A 379 10.71 -7.99 7.31
CA MET A 379 10.96 -6.59 7.70
C MET A 379 10.42 -5.62 6.66
N LEU A 380 10.72 -5.87 5.38
CA LEU A 380 10.26 -5.03 4.27
C LEU A 380 8.74 -5.05 4.13
N MET A 381 8.11 -6.22 4.18
CA MET A 381 6.66 -6.32 4.03
C MET A 381 5.91 -5.63 5.15
N GLU A 382 6.38 -5.73 6.38
CA GLU A 382 5.75 -5.11 7.54
C GLU A 382 5.95 -3.58 7.57
N SER A 383 7.13 -3.07 7.21
CA SER A 383 7.44 -1.63 7.23
C SER A 383 6.97 -0.90 5.97
N LEU A 384 7.18 -1.48 4.78
CA LEU A 384 6.74 -0.85 3.54
C LEU A 384 5.21 -0.78 3.39
N SER A 385 4.45 -1.55 4.16
CA SER A 385 2.98 -1.50 4.14
C SER A 385 2.45 -0.15 4.61
N VAL A 386 3.08 0.49 5.60
CA VAL A 386 2.75 1.83 6.09
C VAL A 386 3.03 2.87 5.01
N GLY A 387 4.24 2.89 4.43
CA GLY A 387 4.58 3.80 3.33
C GLY A 387 3.67 3.64 2.11
N ARG A 388 3.23 2.41 1.81
CA ARG A 388 2.27 2.12 0.74
C ARG A 388 0.89 2.71 1.05
N GLY A 389 0.46 2.71 2.31
CA GLY A 389 -0.85 3.22 2.72
C GLY A 389 -0.92 4.74 2.83
N ILE A 390 0.21 5.43 2.98
CA ILE A 390 0.28 6.87 3.21
C ILE A 390 1.00 7.58 2.07
N SER A 391 2.30 7.37 1.94
CA SER A 391 3.20 8.24 1.19
C SER A 391 2.88 8.31 -0.30
N LEU A 392 2.79 7.16 -0.98
CA LEU A 392 2.45 7.13 -2.40
C LEU A 392 1.00 7.57 -2.67
N PRO A 393 -0.01 7.13 -1.90
CA PRO A 393 -1.38 7.62 -2.09
C PRO A 393 -1.55 9.12 -1.85
N VAL A 394 -0.82 9.70 -0.91
CA VAL A 394 -0.96 11.13 -0.60
C VAL A 394 -0.41 12.02 -1.71
N THR A 395 0.65 11.59 -2.39
CA THR A 395 1.16 12.34 -3.55
C THR A 395 0.14 12.38 -4.68
N GLY A 396 -0.60 11.28 -4.93
CA GLY A 396 -1.71 11.24 -5.89
C GLY A 396 -2.89 12.12 -5.46
N ALA A 397 -3.27 12.07 -4.17
CA ALA A 397 -4.34 12.90 -3.64
C ALA A 397 -4.03 14.40 -3.76
N SER A 398 -2.83 14.82 -3.35
CA SER A 398 -2.41 16.23 -3.45
C SER A 398 -2.25 16.70 -4.89
N ALA A 399 -1.76 15.85 -5.80
CA ALA A 399 -1.75 16.17 -7.23
C ALA A 399 -3.17 16.41 -7.77
N THR A 400 -4.13 15.55 -7.40
CA THR A 400 -5.53 15.71 -7.82
C THR A 400 -6.16 16.99 -7.28
N GLN A 401 -5.87 17.35 -6.02
CA GLN A 401 -6.31 18.62 -5.42
C GLN A 401 -5.71 19.84 -6.13
N ALA A 402 -4.40 19.81 -6.40
CA ALA A 402 -3.72 20.87 -7.13
C ALA A 402 -4.26 21.04 -8.55
N MET A 403 -4.52 19.93 -9.25
CA MET A 403 -5.14 19.94 -10.58
C MET A 403 -6.56 20.52 -10.54
N LEU A 404 -7.37 20.15 -9.53
CA LEU A 404 -8.71 20.71 -9.36
C LEU A 404 -8.66 22.23 -9.18
N LEU A 405 -7.82 22.72 -8.27
CA LEU A 405 -7.67 24.15 -7.99
C LEU A 405 -7.23 24.91 -9.27
N THR A 406 -6.17 24.44 -9.90
CA THR A 406 -5.60 25.10 -11.08
C THR A 406 -6.58 25.08 -12.26
N THR A 407 -7.19 23.92 -12.53
CA THR A 407 -8.12 23.77 -13.67
C THR A 407 -9.40 24.58 -13.46
N SER A 408 -9.95 24.58 -12.22
CA SER A 408 -11.17 25.36 -11.92
C SER A 408 -10.91 26.86 -12.03
N THR A 409 -9.79 27.35 -11.50
CA THR A 409 -9.41 28.77 -11.62
C THR A 409 -9.18 29.18 -13.07
N TYR A 410 -8.42 28.37 -13.83
CA TYR A 410 -8.18 28.64 -15.25
C TYR A 410 -9.48 28.66 -16.04
N SER A 411 -10.36 27.71 -15.85
CA SER A 411 -11.63 27.60 -16.60
C SER A 411 -12.60 28.73 -16.31
N GLN A 412 -12.49 29.40 -15.15
CA GLN A 412 -13.28 30.61 -14.81
C GLN A 412 -12.72 31.87 -15.44
N THR A 413 -11.42 31.91 -15.73
CA THR A 413 -10.75 33.08 -16.31
C THR A 413 -10.61 33.01 -17.83
N ARG A 414 -10.49 31.80 -18.40
CA ARG A 414 -10.38 31.59 -19.85
C ARG A 414 -11.73 31.70 -20.51
N GLU A 415 -11.84 32.65 -21.42
CA GLU A 415 -13.07 32.86 -22.24
C GLU A 415 -12.93 32.31 -23.65
N GLN A 416 -14.01 31.72 -24.15
CA GLN A 416 -14.24 31.36 -25.53
C GLN A 416 -15.72 31.52 -25.83
N PHE A 417 -16.06 31.95 -27.08
CA PHE A 417 -17.43 32.24 -27.50
C PHE A 417 -18.13 33.31 -26.63
N GLY A 418 -17.35 34.22 -26.00
CA GLY A 418 -17.86 35.30 -25.15
C GLY A 418 -18.29 34.87 -23.75
N ILE A 419 -17.94 33.67 -23.30
CA ILE A 419 -18.20 33.18 -21.95
C ILE A 419 -16.98 32.47 -21.38
N PRO A 420 -16.81 32.43 -20.03
CA PRO A 420 -15.84 31.54 -19.38
C PRO A 420 -16.09 30.10 -19.76
N ILE A 421 -15.02 29.35 -20.08
CA ILE A 421 -15.16 27.96 -20.49
C ILE A 421 -15.75 27.05 -19.38
N ALA A 422 -15.67 27.47 -18.11
CA ALA A 422 -16.33 26.82 -16.98
C ALA A 422 -17.89 26.74 -17.16
N ASN A 423 -18.48 27.59 -17.97
CA ASN A 423 -19.92 27.58 -18.24
C ASN A 423 -20.33 26.58 -19.33
N MET A 424 -19.37 25.89 -19.95
CA MET A 424 -19.63 24.86 -20.96
C MET A 424 -19.82 23.50 -20.29
N GLU A 425 -20.90 22.78 -20.62
CA GLU A 425 -21.26 21.49 -20.00
C GLU A 425 -20.14 20.46 -20.09
N GLY A 426 -19.42 20.36 -21.20
CA GLY A 426 -18.30 19.45 -21.38
C GLY A 426 -17.11 19.74 -20.42
N ILE A 427 -16.90 21.01 -20.03
CA ILE A 427 -15.91 21.42 -19.05
C ILE A 427 -16.43 21.15 -17.64
N GLN A 428 -17.71 21.44 -17.37
CA GLN A 428 -18.34 21.16 -16.08
C GLN A 428 -18.28 19.68 -15.70
N GLU A 429 -18.48 18.79 -16.69
CA GLU A 429 -18.32 17.34 -16.48
C GLU A 429 -16.90 17.00 -16.00
N LYS A 430 -15.86 17.57 -16.62
CA LYS A 430 -14.46 17.31 -16.22
C LYS A 430 -14.15 17.89 -14.84
N LEU A 431 -14.63 19.11 -14.54
CA LEU A 431 -14.46 19.71 -13.21
C LEU A 431 -15.16 18.88 -12.11
N SER A 432 -16.37 18.39 -12.38
CA SER A 432 -17.11 17.51 -11.47
C SER A 432 -16.35 16.21 -11.20
N ASN A 433 -15.77 15.60 -12.24
CA ASN A 433 -14.97 14.38 -12.11
C ASN A 433 -13.70 14.64 -11.28
N LEU A 434 -12.99 15.76 -11.54
CA LEU A 434 -11.81 16.16 -10.73
C LEU A 434 -12.18 16.39 -9.27
N ALA A 435 -13.28 17.11 -8.99
CA ALA A 435 -13.74 17.36 -7.63
C ALA A 435 -14.10 16.07 -6.90
N THR A 436 -14.82 15.17 -7.58
CA THR A 436 -15.18 13.85 -7.02
C THR A 436 -13.94 13.02 -6.73
N ASN A 437 -12.96 13.01 -7.61
CA ASN A 437 -11.72 12.28 -7.43
C ASN A 437 -10.87 12.85 -6.30
N ALA A 438 -10.76 14.18 -6.20
CA ALA A 438 -10.05 14.85 -5.11
C ALA A 438 -10.68 14.52 -3.74
N PHE A 439 -12.02 14.56 -3.63
CA PHE A 439 -12.74 14.17 -2.43
C PHE A 439 -12.49 12.72 -2.03
N ARG A 440 -12.63 11.79 -3.00
CA ARG A 440 -12.41 10.36 -2.77
C ARG A 440 -10.98 10.04 -2.38
N ALA A 441 -10.00 10.68 -3.04
CA ALA A 441 -8.59 10.49 -2.74
C ALA A 441 -8.26 10.95 -1.32
N THR A 442 -8.80 12.10 -0.87
CA THR A 442 -8.65 12.61 0.49
C THR A 442 -9.29 11.66 1.51
N ALA A 443 -10.52 11.21 1.26
CA ALA A 443 -11.20 10.25 2.14
C ALA A 443 -10.42 8.94 2.29
N ASN A 444 -9.80 8.45 1.21
CA ASN A 444 -8.93 7.26 1.25
C ASN A 444 -7.71 7.47 2.16
N ILE A 445 -7.07 8.65 2.10
CA ILE A 445 -5.92 8.98 2.97
C ILE A 445 -6.37 9.04 4.43
N ASN A 446 -7.45 9.77 4.72
CA ASN A 446 -7.97 9.89 6.08
C ASN A 446 -8.27 8.51 6.67
N LEU A 447 -8.98 7.65 5.96
CA LEU A 447 -9.27 6.28 6.42
C LEU A 447 -7.98 5.50 6.73
N SER A 448 -6.98 5.58 5.84
CA SER A 448 -5.73 4.85 6.00
C SER A 448 -4.93 5.34 7.20
N THR A 449 -4.79 6.65 7.37
CA THR A 449 -4.01 7.28 8.45
C THR A 449 -4.68 7.11 9.81
N TRP A 450 -5.99 7.36 9.91
CA TRP A 450 -6.74 7.18 11.16
C TRP A 450 -6.70 5.72 11.64
N ALA A 451 -6.80 4.76 10.71
CA ALA A 451 -6.66 3.36 11.06
C ALA A 451 -5.26 3.02 11.60
N LEU A 452 -4.20 3.60 11.01
CA LEU A 452 -2.82 3.42 11.47
C LEU A 452 -2.58 4.07 12.83
N ASP A 453 -3.07 5.29 13.04
CA ASP A 453 -2.95 6.02 14.31
C ASP A 453 -3.76 5.34 15.44
N ALA A 454 -4.86 4.66 15.09
CA ALA A 454 -5.60 3.78 16.00
C ALA A 454 -4.90 2.41 16.25
N GLY A 455 -3.69 2.20 15.72
CA GLY A 455 -2.90 0.97 15.92
C GLY A 455 -3.24 -0.20 15.01
N HIS A 456 -4.13 -0.01 14.03
CA HIS A 456 -4.42 -1.04 13.02
C HIS A 456 -3.31 -1.12 11.96
N ARG A 457 -3.21 -2.27 11.28
CA ARG A 457 -2.27 -2.49 10.17
C ARG A 457 -3.01 -2.98 8.93
N PRO A 458 -3.83 -2.11 8.29
CA PRO A 458 -4.76 -2.51 7.24
C PRO A 458 -4.03 -2.73 5.90
N SER A 459 -3.37 -3.86 5.72
CA SER A 459 -2.55 -4.16 4.53
C SER A 459 -3.34 -4.16 3.22
N ILE A 460 -4.56 -4.70 3.24
CA ILE A 460 -5.44 -4.75 2.05
C ILE A 460 -5.93 -3.35 1.70
N ILE A 461 -6.41 -2.59 2.70
CA ILE A 461 -6.85 -1.20 2.49
C ILE A 461 -5.69 -0.35 1.99
N SER A 462 -4.48 -0.48 2.55
CA SER A 462 -3.28 0.21 2.08
C SER A 462 -3.01 -0.07 0.60
N ALA A 463 -3.15 -1.33 0.16
CA ALA A 463 -2.97 -1.70 -1.25
C ALA A 463 -4.05 -1.10 -2.16
N ILE A 464 -5.33 -1.11 -1.71
CA ILE A 464 -6.45 -0.51 -2.44
C ILE A 464 -6.27 1.01 -2.56
N VAL A 465 -5.94 1.67 -1.46
CA VAL A 465 -5.73 3.13 -1.41
C VAL A 465 -4.57 3.53 -2.33
N LYS A 466 -3.43 2.81 -2.27
CA LYS A 466 -2.31 3.04 -3.20
C LYS A 466 -2.74 2.93 -4.65
N TYR A 467 -3.40 1.84 -5.02
CA TYR A 467 -3.86 1.63 -6.40
C TYR A 467 -4.82 2.73 -6.83
N ARG A 468 -5.85 3.01 -6.03
CA ARG A 468 -6.88 4.00 -6.37
C ARG A 468 -6.31 5.40 -6.52
N ASN A 469 -5.57 5.89 -5.54
CA ASN A 469 -5.06 7.27 -5.55
C ASN A 469 -3.97 7.51 -6.61
N THR A 470 -3.31 6.46 -7.12
CA THR A 470 -2.34 6.59 -8.21
C THR A 470 -2.96 6.45 -9.61
N GLN A 471 -4.27 6.15 -9.71
CA GLN A 471 -5.02 6.04 -10.98
C GLN A 471 -6.01 7.21 -11.19
N LEU A 472 -6.19 8.06 -10.19
CA LEU A 472 -7.05 9.25 -10.27
C LEU A 472 -6.31 10.38 -10.96
#